data_307c2df52ca99a88057e35b683063341
#
_entry.id   307c2df52ca99a88057e35b683063341
#
_cell.length_a   1.000
_cell.length_b   1.000
_cell.length_c   1.000
_cell.angle_alpha   90.00
_cell.angle_beta   90.00
_cell.angle_gamma   90.00
#
_symmetry.space_group_name_H-M   'P 1'
#
loop_
_entity.id
_entity.type
_entity.pdbx_description
1 polymer ?
#
loop_
_entity_poly.entity_id
_entity_poly.type
_entity_poly.pdbx_seq_one_letter_code
_entity_poly.pdbx_strand_id
1 'polypeptide(L)'
;MMATNTSKKKLNPIAAIVFLIVLSLGYMVSLYIDTTEEAPVETTATITTEIIISGGELGEVEYHFIDVGQGDATLIRTPEGDILIDAGENSAEEDLKNYLDLCGVDVLYYAIFTHPDSDHIGGADMVLAEYEVLNVIKPELEKDTKVYTRMMEAIAAEGCTVYNALPGETYSLGEFDMFVFGPDPNNKKLDSNNSSIVIKATWGNTTAMLTGDAEEPAEESILATFSADELGSMLLKMGHHGSKTSSTDAWLAAVKPTIAVISCGKDNKYGHPHAEVLARIAPYVGENIYRTDELGSIIFVTDGDAFIYQD
;
A
#
# COMPACT_ATOMS: atom_id res chain seq x y z
N MET A 1 -61.27 25.97 20.22
CA MET A 1 -61.57 25.29 18.95
C MET A 1 -60.33 25.36 18.08
N MET A 2 -59.53 24.30 18.07
CA MET A 2 -58.34 24.20 17.20
C MET A 2 -58.68 23.27 16.05
N ALA A 3 -58.59 23.76 14.83
CA ALA A 3 -58.80 23.01 13.62
C ALA A 3 -57.50 22.35 13.18
N THR A 4 -57.46 21.04 13.15
CA THR A 4 -56.35 20.22 12.62
C THR A 4 -56.43 20.15 11.11
N ASN A 5 -55.46 20.73 10.44
CA ASN A 5 -55.34 20.72 9.00
C ASN A 5 -54.48 19.50 8.56
N THR A 6 -55.10 18.44 8.05
CA THR A 6 -54.44 17.26 7.53
C THR A 6 -54.16 17.44 6.03
N SER A 7 -52.89 17.80 5.71
CA SER A 7 -52.41 17.86 4.34
C SER A 7 -52.27 16.44 3.74
N LYS A 8 -53.11 16.12 2.76
CA LYS A 8 -52.98 14.89 1.93
C LYS A 8 -51.81 15.08 0.95
N LYS A 9 -50.69 14.37 1.18
CA LYS A 9 -49.59 14.27 0.19
C LYS A 9 -50.09 13.53 -1.05
N LYS A 10 -50.11 14.21 -2.21
CA LYS A 10 -50.36 13.59 -3.49
C LYS A 10 -49.16 12.73 -3.88
N LEU A 11 -49.38 11.45 -4.22
CA LEU A 11 -48.33 10.57 -4.72
C LEU A 11 -47.86 11.07 -6.10
N ASN A 12 -46.52 11.03 -6.29
CA ASN A 12 -45.92 11.39 -7.56
C ASN A 12 -46.32 10.36 -8.63
N PRO A 13 -46.92 10.75 -9.75
CA PRO A 13 -47.42 9.82 -10.76
C PRO A 13 -46.34 8.92 -11.38
N ILE A 14 -45.08 9.39 -11.42
CA ILE A 14 -43.93 8.61 -11.90
C ILE A 14 -43.62 7.45 -10.94
N ALA A 15 -43.69 7.69 -9.63
CA ALA A 15 -43.46 6.65 -8.62
C ALA A 15 -44.55 5.57 -8.66
N ALA A 16 -45.80 5.93 -8.96
CA ALA A 16 -46.89 4.97 -9.12
C ALA A 16 -46.73 4.10 -10.37
N ILE A 17 -46.22 4.65 -11.47
CA ILE A 17 -45.97 3.90 -12.72
C ILE A 17 -44.82 2.91 -12.54
N VAL A 18 -43.71 3.32 -11.91
CA VAL A 18 -42.56 2.44 -11.62
C VAL A 18 -42.96 1.29 -10.68
N PHE A 19 -43.77 1.55 -9.67
CA PHE A 19 -44.30 0.51 -8.78
C PHE A 19 -45.19 -0.52 -9.49
N LEU A 20 -46.02 -0.06 -10.41
CA LEU A 20 -46.87 -0.95 -11.23
C LEU A 20 -46.08 -1.81 -12.20
N ILE A 21 -45.00 -1.29 -12.79
CA ILE A 21 -44.10 -2.06 -13.67
C ILE A 21 -43.35 -3.14 -12.89
N VAL A 22 -42.88 -2.85 -11.70
CA VAL A 22 -42.19 -3.83 -10.83
C VAL A 22 -43.17 -4.95 -10.41
N LEU A 23 -44.40 -4.62 -10.06
CA LEU A 23 -45.42 -5.60 -9.71
C LEU A 23 -45.81 -6.48 -10.92
N SER A 24 -45.90 -5.92 -12.14
CA SER A 24 -46.23 -6.68 -13.34
C SER A 24 -45.12 -7.64 -13.76
N LEU A 25 -43.87 -7.25 -13.63
CA LEU A 25 -42.70 -8.10 -13.85
C LEU A 25 -42.61 -9.24 -12.83
N GLY A 26 -42.86 -8.96 -11.55
CA GLY A 26 -42.92 -9.97 -10.49
C GLY A 26 -44.02 -11.01 -10.73
N TYR A 27 -45.18 -10.57 -11.19
CA TYR A 27 -46.31 -11.47 -11.51
C TYR A 27 -46.02 -12.33 -12.75
N MET A 28 -45.39 -11.77 -13.79
CA MET A 28 -45.00 -12.52 -15.01
C MET A 28 -43.91 -13.57 -14.69
N VAL A 29 -42.97 -13.28 -13.79
CA VAL A 29 -41.97 -14.26 -13.33
C VAL A 29 -42.65 -15.38 -12.53
N SER A 30 -43.62 -15.05 -11.66
CA SER A 30 -44.41 -16.05 -10.91
C SER A 30 -45.22 -16.95 -11.81
N LEU A 31 -45.85 -16.43 -12.92
CA LEU A 31 -46.57 -17.23 -13.89
C LEU A 31 -45.68 -18.12 -14.76
N TYR A 32 -44.43 -17.71 -14.99
CA TYR A 32 -43.45 -18.50 -15.75
C TYR A 32 -42.91 -19.69 -14.95
N ILE A 33 -42.85 -19.58 -13.63
CA ILE A 33 -42.42 -20.65 -12.73
C ILE A 33 -43.47 -21.72 -12.51
N ASP A 34 -44.78 -21.41 -12.70
CA ASP A 34 -45.89 -22.29 -12.40
C ASP A 34 -46.33 -23.19 -13.58
N THR A 35 -45.67 -23.10 -14.76
CA THR A 35 -46.05 -23.86 -15.98
C THR A 35 -45.08 -24.97 -16.37
N THR A 36 -44.13 -25.37 -15.53
CA THR A 36 -43.21 -26.49 -15.81
C THR A 36 -43.30 -27.58 -14.73
N GLU A 37 -44.48 -28.23 -14.59
CA GLU A 37 -44.58 -29.54 -13.94
C GLU A 37 -44.43 -30.62 -15.00
N GLU A 38 -43.27 -31.26 -15.11
CA GLU A 38 -43.11 -32.59 -15.70
C GLU A 38 -42.67 -33.59 -14.62
N ALA A 39 -43.26 -34.77 -14.68
CA ALA A 39 -43.26 -35.83 -13.67
C ALA A 39 -41.90 -36.45 -13.34
N PRO A 40 -41.75 -37.19 -12.22
CA PRO A 40 -40.46 -37.53 -11.63
C PRO A 40 -39.79 -38.72 -12.35
N VAL A 41 -38.55 -38.50 -12.78
CA VAL A 41 -37.61 -39.58 -13.09
C VAL A 41 -36.64 -39.65 -11.93
N GLU A 42 -36.74 -40.74 -11.12
CA GLU A 42 -35.72 -41.08 -10.14
C GLU A 42 -34.39 -41.34 -10.85
N THR A 43 -33.46 -40.41 -10.72
CA THR A 43 -32.06 -40.65 -10.97
C THR A 43 -31.29 -40.05 -9.80
N THR A 44 -30.75 -40.90 -8.98
CA THR A 44 -29.82 -40.55 -7.90
C THR A 44 -28.56 -39.94 -8.52
N ALA A 45 -28.61 -38.65 -8.79
CA ALA A 45 -27.41 -37.88 -9.11
C ALA A 45 -26.86 -37.33 -7.82
N THR A 46 -25.71 -37.85 -7.40
CA THR A 46 -24.87 -37.24 -6.40
C THR A 46 -24.42 -35.88 -6.94
N ILE A 47 -25.10 -34.82 -6.51
CA ILE A 47 -24.67 -33.45 -6.80
C ILE A 47 -23.40 -33.21 -5.94
N THR A 48 -22.26 -33.54 -6.50
CA THR A 48 -20.99 -32.93 -6.06
C THR A 48 -21.09 -31.48 -6.49
N THR A 49 -21.44 -30.59 -5.56
CA THR A 49 -21.27 -29.17 -5.74
C THR A 49 -19.77 -28.94 -5.79
N GLU A 50 -19.16 -29.03 -6.97
CA GLU A 50 -17.90 -28.36 -7.22
C GLU A 50 -18.19 -26.88 -7.04
N ILE A 51 -17.79 -26.35 -5.89
CA ILE A 51 -17.55 -24.90 -5.75
C ILE A 51 -16.38 -24.66 -6.69
N ILE A 52 -16.67 -24.28 -7.93
CA ILE A 52 -15.69 -23.63 -8.79
C ILE A 52 -15.45 -22.28 -8.11
N ILE A 53 -14.49 -22.24 -7.20
CA ILE A 53 -13.77 -21.02 -6.90
C ILE A 53 -13.04 -20.76 -8.21
N SER A 54 -13.59 -19.90 -9.06
CA SER A 54 -12.78 -19.25 -10.09
C SER A 54 -11.84 -18.30 -9.35
N GLY A 55 -10.76 -18.82 -8.80
CA GLY A 55 -9.56 -18.05 -8.58
C GLY A 55 -9.11 -17.64 -9.97
N GLY A 56 -9.48 -16.45 -10.42
CA GLY A 56 -8.74 -15.79 -11.49
C GLY A 56 -7.29 -15.81 -11.04
N GLU A 57 -6.38 -16.24 -11.91
CA GLU A 57 -4.96 -16.07 -11.63
C GLU A 57 -4.77 -14.58 -11.34
N LEU A 58 -4.28 -14.27 -10.13
CA LEU A 58 -3.84 -12.93 -9.79
C LEU A 58 -2.73 -12.60 -10.81
N GLY A 59 -2.74 -11.38 -11.35
CA GLY A 59 -1.61 -10.92 -12.15
C GLY A 59 -0.34 -10.85 -11.30
N GLU A 60 0.79 -10.55 -11.94
CA GLU A 60 2.05 -10.35 -11.23
C GLU A 60 2.12 -8.93 -10.65
N VAL A 61 2.72 -8.81 -9.45
CA VAL A 61 3.10 -7.55 -8.82
C VAL A 61 4.61 -7.50 -8.70
N GLU A 62 5.20 -6.38 -9.12
CA GLU A 62 6.63 -6.15 -9.05
C GLU A 62 6.94 -5.11 -7.96
N TYR A 63 7.96 -5.37 -7.15
CA TYR A 63 8.50 -4.45 -6.16
C TYR A 63 9.93 -4.09 -6.57
N HIS A 64 10.15 -2.84 -6.95
CA HIS A 64 11.45 -2.31 -7.35
C HIS A 64 11.98 -1.42 -6.23
N PHE A 65 12.96 -1.88 -5.47
CA PHE A 65 13.72 -1.07 -4.55
C PHE A 65 14.84 -0.39 -5.33
N ILE A 66 14.65 0.87 -5.67
CA ILE A 66 15.49 1.59 -6.63
C ILE A 66 16.76 2.08 -5.94
N ASP A 67 17.92 1.88 -6.57
CA ASP A 67 19.18 2.47 -6.10
C ASP A 67 19.19 3.97 -6.42
N VAL A 68 18.88 4.76 -5.41
CA VAL A 68 18.93 6.23 -5.41
C VAL A 68 20.11 6.74 -4.56
N GLY A 69 21.11 5.89 -4.33
CA GLY A 69 22.16 6.16 -3.37
C GLY A 69 21.67 6.08 -1.93
N GLN A 70 22.06 7.05 -1.08
CA GLN A 70 21.57 7.10 0.29
C GLN A 70 20.18 7.73 0.32
N GLY A 71 19.17 6.90 0.49
CA GLY A 71 17.76 7.29 0.49
C GLY A 71 16.83 6.12 0.11
N ASP A 72 15.56 6.39 0.00
CA ASP A 72 14.53 5.42 -0.37
C ASP A 72 13.75 5.85 -1.60
N ALA A 73 13.55 4.92 -2.52
CA ALA A 73 12.54 4.99 -3.57
C ALA A 73 12.10 3.56 -3.90
N THR A 74 10.82 3.27 -3.79
CA THR A 74 10.26 1.96 -4.10
C THR A 74 9.11 2.11 -5.09
N LEU A 75 9.25 1.54 -6.28
CA LEU A 75 8.16 1.45 -7.26
C LEU A 75 7.47 0.09 -7.08
N ILE A 76 6.16 0.10 -6.92
CA ILE A 76 5.32 -1.11 -6.92
C ILE A 76 4.44 -1.06 -8.16
N ARG A 77 4.54 -2.08 -8.98
CA ARG A 77 3.77 -2.21 -10.22
C ARG A 77 2.73 -3.29 -10.05
N THR A 78 1.47 -2.92 -10.18
CA THR A 78 0.33 -3.83 -10.08
C THR A 78 -0.39 -3.93 -11.42
N PRO A 79 -1.25 -4.92 -11.64
CA PRO A 79 -2.07 -4.99 -12.86
C PRO A 79 -2.96 -3.76 -13.08
N GLU A 80 -3.31 -3.03 -12.02
CA GLU A 80 -4.22 -1.89 -12.04
C GLU A 80 -3.50 -0.53 -12.07
N GLY A 81 -2.19 -0.49 -11.86
CA GLY A 81 -1.41 0.75 -11.90
C GLY A 81 -0.15 0.74 -11.05
N ASP A 82 0.59 1.83 -11.12
CA ASP A 82 1.88 2.00 -10.47
C ASP A 82 1.75 2.84 -9.18
N ILE A 83 2.54 2.49 -8.18
CA ILE A 83 2.64 3.15 -6.87
C ILE A 83 4.11 3.47 -6.61
N LEU A 84 4.41 4.72 -6.28
CA LEU A 84 5.76 5.10 -5.85
C LEU A 84 5.76 5.42 -4.36
N ILE A 85 6.68 4.84 -3.61
CA ILE A 85 6.90 5.13 -2.19
C ILE A 85 8.28 5.76 -2.06
N ASP A 86 8.31 7.00 -1.63
CA ASP A 86 9.48 7.88 -1.55
C ASP A 86 10.15 8.16 -2.91
N ALA A 87 11.02 9.15 -2.96
CA ALA A 87 11.60 9.67 -4.20
C ALA A 87 13.11 10.00 -4.06
N GLY A 88 13.77 9.45 -3.04
CA GLY A 88 15.20 9.65 -2.82
C GLY A 88 15.63 11.08 -2.52
N GLU A 89 16.95 11.28 -2.49
CA GLU A 89 17.58 12.59 -2.33
C GLU A 89 17.50 13.41 -3.65
N ASN A 90 17.50 14.74 -3.58
CA ASN A 90 17.58 15.62 -4.75
C ASN A 90 18.70 15.26 -5.74
N SER A 91 19.83 14.80 -5.25
CA SER A 91 20.98 14.41 -6.09
C SER A 91 20.70 13.18 -6.96
N ALA A 92 19.66 12.41 -6.66
CA ALA A 92 19.26 11.20 -7.37
C ALA A 92 18.04 11.42 -8.30
N GLU A 93 17.53 12.65 -8.44
CA GLU A 93 16.34 12.94 -9.26
C GLU A 93 16.47 12.42 -10.71
N GLU A 94 17.65 12.61 -11.34
CA GLU A 94 17.87 12.18 -12.72
C GLU A 94 17.90 10.62 -12.80
N ASP A 95 18.53 9.97 -11.83
CA ASP A 95 18.60 8.50 -11.79
C ASP A 95 17.21 7.90 -11.54
N LEU A 96 16.43 8.46 -10.61
CA LEU A 96 15.06 8.05 -10.35
C LEU A 96 14.18 8.24 -11.59
N LYS A 97 14.25 9.44 -12.22
CA LYS A 97 13.48 9.73 -13.43
C LYS A 97 13.82 8.71 -14.54
N ASN A 98 15.10 8.50 -14.81
CA ASN A 98 15.54 7.54 -15.82
C ASN A 98 15.03 6.13 -15.54
N TYR A 99 14.99 5.72 -14.26
CA TYR A 99 14.48 4.41 -13.87
C TYR A 99 12.96 4.30 -14.10
N LEU A 100 12.19 5.30 -13.71
CA LEU A 100 10.74 5.32 -13.90
C LEU A 100 10.38 5.35 -15.40
N ASP A 101 11.11 6.15 -16.20
CA ASP A 101 10.95 6.21 -17.65
C ASP A 101 11.29 4.85 -18.32
N LEU A 102 12.34 4.17 -17.85
CA LEU A 102 12.71 2.83 -18.32
C LEU A 102 11.62 1.79 -18.02
N CYS A 103 10.97 1.91 -16.87
CA CYS A 103 9.82 1.09 -16.48
C CYS A 103 8.54 1.46 -17.26
N GLY A 104 8.53 2.58 -18.00
CA GLY A 104 7.38 3.06 -18.76
C GLY A 104 6.27 3.60 -17.86
N VAL A 105 6.65 4.21 -16.73
CA VAL A 105 5.68 4.86 -15.83
C VAL A 105 5.19 6.14 -16.47
N ASP A 106 3.89 6.27 -16.67
CA ASP A 106 3.22 7.48 -17.15
C ASP A 106 2.33 8.08 -16.05
N VAL A 107 1.65 7.20 -15.29
CA VAL A 107 0.69 7.56 -14.24
C VAL A 107 1.03 6.84 -12.95
N LEU A 108 1.13 7.56 -11.86
CA LEU A 108 1.21 7.02 -10.50
C LEU A 108 -0.16 7.09 -9.85
N TYR A 109 -0.76 5.94 -9.57
CA TYR A 109 -2.04 5.90 -8.88
C TYR A 109 -1.91 6.42 -7.44
N TYR A 110 -0.80 6.06 -6.78
CA TYR A 110 -0.39 6.61 -5.50
C TYR A 110 1.09 7.05 -5.55
N ALA A 111 1.38 8.24 -5.02
CA ALA A 111 2.70 8.63 -4.57
C ALA A 111 2.64 8.74 -3.04
N ILE A 112 3.44 7.93 -2.34
CA ILE A 112 3.46 7.85 -0.87
C ILE A 112 4.77 8.43 -0.39
N PHE A 113 4.73 9.51 0.39
CA PHE A 113 5.91 10.12 0.98
C PHE A 113 5.91 9.78 2.46
N THR A 114 6.80 8.86 2.86
CA THR A 114 6.75 8.24 4.20
C THR A 114 6.98 9.25 5.31
N HIS A 115 7.96 10.14 5.14
CA HIS A 115 8.25 11.22 6.08
C HIS A 115 9.04 12.35 5.39
N PRO A 116 9.11 13.57 5.95
CA PRO A 116 9.58 14.75 5.24
C PRO A 116 11.11 14.95 5.22
N ASP A 117 11.93 13.92 5.27
CA ASP A 117 13.39 14.04 5.16
C ASP A 117 13.86 14.01 3.71
N SER A 118 14.98 14.68 3.43
CA SER A 118 15.43 14.95 2.06
C SER A 118 15.78 13.71 1.27
N ASP A 119 16.24 12.67 1.91
CA ASP A 119 16.58 11.38 1.33
C ASP A 119 15.36 10.48 1.03
N HIS A 120 14.15 11.00 1.32
CA HIS A 120 12.87 10.38 1.00
C HIS A 120 12.01 11.25 0.06
N ILE A 121 12.01 12.58 0.28
CA ILE A 121 11.17 13.48 -0.52
C ILE A 121 11.98 14.39 -1.45
N GLY A 122 13.28 14.14 -1.59
CA GLY A 122 14.18 14.99 -2.39
C GLY A 122 13.74 15.14 -3.84
N GLY A 123 13.35 14.04 -4.49
CA GLY A 123 12.86 14.00 -5.85
C GLY A 123 11.34 14.17 -6.01
N ALA A 124 10.59 14.43 -4.92
CA ALA A 124 9.13 14.47 -4.96
C ALA A 124 8.57 15.55 -5.90
N ASP A 125 9.18 16.72 -5.97
CA ASP A 125 8.77 17.79 -6.87
C ASP A 125 9.04 17.45 -8.35
N MET A 126 10.12 16.73 -8.66
CA MET A 126 10.35 16.18 -10.00
C MET A 126 9.29 15.14 -10.37
N VAL A 127 9.00 14.18 -9.46
CA VAL A 127 7.97 13.15 -9.70
C VAL A 127 6.61 13.80 -10.01
N LEU A 128 6.18 14.76 -9.20
CA LEU A 128 4.91 15.47 -9.38
C LEU A 128 4.87 16.39 -10.61
N ALA A 129 6.03 16.77 -11.16
CA ALA A 129 6.10 17.60 -12.37
C ALA A 129 6.17 16.78 -13.67
N GLU A 130 6.73 15.57 -13.62
CA GLU A 130 7.01 14.76 -14.82
C GLU A 130 5.98 13.63 -15.04
N TYR A 131 5.29 13.18 -13.99
CA TYR A 131 4.31 12.08 -14.05
C TYR A 131 2.95 12.57 -13.57
N GLU A 132 1.85 12.03 -14.15
CA GLU A 132 0.51 12.23 -13.62
C GLU A 132 0.37 11.48 -12.28
N VAL A 133 0.10 12.19 -11.19
CA VAL A 133 -0.08 11.61 -9.86
C VAL A 133 -1.53 11.78 -9.43
N LEU A 134 -2.27 10.68 -9.29
CA LEU A 134 -3.69 10.75 -8.94
C LEU A 134 -3.91 11.02 -7.45
N ASN A 135 -3.11 10.39 -6.60
CA ASN A 135 -3.27 10.47 -5.15
C ASN A 135 -1.90 10.58 -4.46
N VAL A 136 -1.79 11.49 -3.51
CA VAL A 136 -0.63 11.60 -2.61
C VAL A 136 -1.05 11.14 -1.22
N ILE A 137 -0.24 10.27 -0.60
CA ILE A 137 -0.38 9.86 0.80
C ILE A 137 0.86 10.36 1.56
N LYS A 138 0.67 11.09 2.65
CA LYS A 138 1.76 11.64 3.46
C LYS A 138 1.37 11.65 4.96
N PRO A 139 2.33 11.75 5.90
CA PRO A 139 1.99 12.01 7.28
C PRO A 139 1.47 13.44 7.46
N GLU A 140 0.76 13.69 8.57
CA GLU A 140 0.30 15.04 8.90
C GLU A 140 1.46 16.00 9.26
N LEU A 141 2.64 15.46 9.61
CA LEU A 141 3.81 16.23 10.03
C LEU A 141 4.23 17.24 8.94
N GLU A 142 4.37 18.50 9.35
CA GLU A 142 4.93 19.57 8.54
C GLU A 142 6.40 19.82 8.92
N LYS A 143 7.23 20.21 7.94
CA LYS A 143 8.64 20.52 8.16
C LYS A 143 9.02 21.85 7.51
N ASP A 144 9.72 22.70 8.23
CA ASP A 144 10.24 23.97 7.68
C ASP A 144 11.58 23.73 6.97
N THR A 145 11.49 23.06 5.81
CA THR A 145 12.65 22.82 4.93
C THR A 145 12.29 23.18 3.48
N LYS A 146 13.31 23.56 2.71
CA LYS A 146 13.12 23.88 1.29
C LYS A 146 12.58 22.70 0.49
N VAL A 147 13.03 21.48 0.83
CA VAL A 147 12.58 20.25 0.16
C VAL A 147 11.09 20.03 0.39
N TYR A 148 10.65 20.11 1.67
CA TYR A 148 9.24 19.99 2.01
C TYR A 148 8.37 21.07 1.35
N THR A 149 8.85 22.32 1.31
CA THR A 149 8.14 23.42 0.65
C THR A 149 7.96 23.14 -0.85
N ARG A 150 9.03 22.70 -1.57
CA ARG A 150 8.94 22.34 -2.99
C ARG A 150 7.96 21.21 -3.24
N MET A 151 8.00 20.14 -2.44
CA MET A 151 7.04 19.04 -2.54
C MET A 151 5.60 19.54 -2.38
N MET A 152 5.32 20.38 -1.37
CA MET A 152 3.97 20.91 -1.14
C MET A 152 3.49 21.85 -2.24
N GLU A 153 4.40 22.65 -2.81
CA GLU A 153 4.11 23.50 -3.99
C GLU A 153 3.80 22.64 -5.23
N ALA A 154 4.55 21.56 -5.43
CA ALA A 154 4.33 20.63 -6.54
C ALA A 154 3.00 19.86 -6.38
N ILE A 155 2.67 19.39 -5.18
CA ILE A 155 1.36 18.76 -4.86
C ILE A 155 0.22 19.74 -5.18
N ALA A 156 0.35 21.00 -4.80
CA ALA A 156 -0.66 22.01 -5.07
C ALA A 156 -0.79 22.33 -6.58
N ALA A 157 0.30 22.26 -7.33
CA ALA A 157 0.31 22.49 -8.78
C ALA A 157 -0.28 21.31 -9.55
N GLU A 158 -0.01 20.06 -9.14
CA GLU A 158 -0.56 18.83 -9.72
C GLU A 158 -2.07 18.75 -9.53
N GLY A 159 -2.56 19.19 -8.37
CA GLY A 159 -3.99 19.16 -8.05
C GLY A 159 -4.54 17.77 -7.75
N CYS A 160 -3.67 16.82 -7.40
CA CYS A 160 -4.01 15.47 -6.99
C CYS A 160 -4.77 15.44 -5.65
N THR A 161 -5.41 14.29 -5.36
CA THR A 161 -6.01 14.07 -4.04
C THR A 161 -4.94 13.82 -3.00
N VAL A 162 -5.04 14.48 -1.83
CA VAL A 162 -4.06 14.32 -0.74
C VAL A 162 -4.71 13.66 0.47
N TYR A 163 -4.09 12.59 0.96
CA TYR A 163 -4.47 11.89 2.17
C TYR A 163 -3.38 12.05 3.24
N ASN A 164 -3.80 12.26 4.48
CA ASN A 164 -2.93 12.11 5.64
C ASN A 164 -3.10 10.69 6.19
N ALA A 165 -2.06 9.88 6.12
CA ALA A 165 -2.11 8.49 6.54
C ALA A 165 -2.41 8.36 8.03
N LEU A 166 -3.38 7.51 8.38
CA LEU A 166 -3.76 7.19 9.75
C LEU A 166 -3.68 5.68 10.00
N PRO A 167 -3.21 5.24 11.17
CA PRO A 167 -3.21 3.82 11.52
C PRO A 167 -4.61 3.21 11.44
N GLY A 168 -4.69 2.02 10.83
CA GLY A 168 -5.95 1.31 10.61
C GLY A 168 -6.63 1.60 9.27
N GLU A 169 -6.14 2.56 8.49
CA GLU A 169 -6.63 2.79 7.13
C GLU A 169 -6.05 1.78 6.14
N THR A 170 -6.82 1.48 5.11
CA THR A 170 -6.38 0.68 3.95
C THR A 170 -6.55 1.50 2.69
N TYR A 171 -5.50 1.55 1.88
CA TYR A 171 -5.53 2.09 0.52
C TYR A 171 -5.44 0.93 -0.45
N SER A 172 -6.43 0.80 -1.32
CA SER A 172 -6.52 -0.34 -2.25
C SER A 172 -6.34 0.11 -3.70
N LEU A 173 -5.73 -0.76 -4.51
CA LEU A 173 -5.68 -0.64 -5.96
C LEU A 173 -6.04 -2.00 -6.57
N GLY A 174 -7.31 -2.17 -6.95
CA GLY A 174 -7.86 -3.48 -7.27
C GLY A 174 -7.83 -4.41 -6.06
N GLU A 175 -7.18 -5.56 -6.20
CA GLU A 175 -6.98 -6.54 -5.12
C GLU A 175 -5.67 -6.32 -4.34
N PHE A 176 -4.89 -5.29 -4.71
CA PHE A 176 -3.69 -4.90 -3.99
C PHE A 176 -4.05 -3.96 -2.84
N ASP A 177 -3.76 -4.38 -1.61
CA ASP A 177 -4.07 -3.63 -0.40
C ASP A 177 -2.81 -3.12 0.30
N MET A 178 -2.89 -1.89 0.81
CA MET A 178 -1.88 -1.24 1.64
C MET A 178 -2.51 -0.85 2.97
N PHE A 179 -2.25 -1.64 4.02
CA PHE A 179 -2.73 -1.34 5.38
C PHE A 179 -1.71 -0.49 6.14
N VAL A 180 -2.16 0.60 6.74
CA VAL A 180 -1.32 1.56 7.49
C VAL A 180 -1.24 1.16 8.96
N PHE A 181 -0.01 0.99 9.48
CA PHE A 181 0.28 0.73 10.90
C PHE A 181 0.74 1.97 11.67
N GLY A 182 1.38 2.92 11.00
CA GLY A 182 1.92 4.15 11.55
C GLY A 182 1.91 5.30 10.55
N PRO A 183 2.17 6.54 11.02
CA PRO A 183 2.51 6.93 12.38
C PRO A 183 1.28 7.09 13.30
N ASP A 184 1.46 6.97 14.62
CA ASP A 184 0.41 7.32 15.59
C ASP A 184 0.29 8.85 15.71
N PRO A 185 -0.83 9.46 15.28
CA PRO A 185 -1.01 10.91 15.29
C PRO A 185 -1.10 11.50 16.70
N ASN A 186 -1.32 10.66 17.72
CA ASN A 186 -1.39 11.10 19.12
C ASN A 186 0.00 11.11 19.78
N ASN A 187 1.00 10.50 19.17
CA ASN A 187 2.37 10.50 19.70
C ASN A 187 3.10 11.80 19.34
N LYS A 188 2.90 12.83 20.16
CA LYS A 188 3.51 14.17 19.97
C LYS A 188 5.03 14.21 20.14
N LYS A 189 5.67 13.07 20.40
CA LYS A 189 7.13 12.96 20.53
C LYS A 189 7.78 12.42 19.26
N LEU A 190 7.01 12.20 18.21
CA LEU A 190 7.54 11.75 16.95
C LEU A 190 8.41 12.85 16.35
N ASP A 191 9.67 12.53 16.12
CA ASP A 191 10.54 13.26 15.21
C ASP A 191 10.22 12.89 13.75
N SER A 192 11.03 13.38 12.81
CA SER A 192 10.81 13.13 11.40
C SER A 192 10.75 11.64 11.06
N ASN A 193 11.76 10.87 11.48
CA ASN A 193 11.88 9.44 11.18
C ASN A 193 10.70 8.65 11.77
N ASN A 194 10.36 8.92 13.04
CA ASN A 194 9.27 8.25 13.73
C ASN A 194 7.87 8.68 13.25
N SER A 195 7.78 9.69 12.38
CA SER A 195 6.56 10.03 11.64
C SER A 195 6.40 9.24 10.33
N SER A 196 7.29 8.32 10.04
CA SER A 196 7.22 7.47 8.84
C SER A 196 5.91 6.71 8.75
N ILE A 197 5.33 6.74 7.56
CA ILE A 197 4.21 5.86 7.22
C ILE A 197 4.75 4.43 7.15
N VAL A 198 4.20 3.56 7.99
CA VAL A 198 4.51 2.13 7.98
C VAL A 198 3.35 1.38 7.35
N ILE A 199 3.61 0.68 6.25
CA ILE A 199 2.59 0.03 5.42
C ILE A 199 2.89 -1.46 5.31
N LYS A 200 1.85 -2.30 5.41
CA LYS A 200 1.88 -3.67 4.89
C LYS A 200 1.14 -3.72 3.57
N ALA A 201 1.87 -3.97 2.50
CA ALA A 201 1.33 -4.28 1.19
C ALA A 201 0.98 -5.78 1.11
N THR A 202 -0.18 -6.10 0.55
CA THR A 202 -0.71 -7.47 0.44
C THR A 202 -1.16 -7.75 -0.98
N TRP A 203 -0.68 -8.86 -1.55
CA TRP A 203 -1.13 -9.42 -2.81
C TRP A 203 -1.28 -10.93 -2.68
N GLY A 204 -2.51 -11.43 -2.74
CA GLY A 204 -2.80 -12.83 -2.45
C GLY A 204 -2.32 -13.24 -1.06
N ASN A 205 -1.40 -14.22 -1.01
CA ASN A 205 -0.78 -14.70 0.23
C ASN A 205 0.54 -13.98 0.54
N THR A 206 1.06 -13.14 -0.36
CA THR A 206 2.33 -12.44 -0.16
C THR A 206 2.14 -11.10 0.54
N THR A 207 3.06 -10.77 1.43
CA THR A 207 3.02 -9.54 2.22
C THR A 207 4.39 -8.89 2.32
N ALA A 208 4.43 -7.57 2.12
CA ALA A 208 5.64 -6.75 2.27
C ALA A 208 5.41 -5.66 3.31
N MET A 209 6.27 -5.58 4.32
CA MET A 209 6.29 -4.51 5.31
C MET A 209 7.28 -3.43 4.87
N LEU A 210 6.78 -2.22 4.63
CA LEU A 210 7.52 -1.05 4.17
C LEU A 210 7.49 -0.01 5.28
N THR A 211 8.64 0.33 5.84
CA THR A 211 8.72 1.01 7.14
C THR A 211 9.24 2.44 7.08
N GLY A 212 9.65 2.91 5.88
CA GLY A 212 10.38 4.18 5.79
C GLY A 212 11.56 4.18 6.77
N ASP A 213 11.69 5.23 7.55
CA ASP A 213 12.72 5.38 8.56
C ASP A 213 12.20 5.23 9.99
N ALA A 214 11.09 4.50 10.17
CA ALA A 214 10.57 4.20 11.50
C ALA A 214 11.65 3.58 12.39
N GLU A 215 11.83 4.19 13.56
CA GLU A 215 12.80 3.77 14.57
C GLU A 215 12.09 3.10 15.77
N GLU A 216 12.85 2.69 16.79
CA GLU A 216 12.33 2.03 17.98
C GLU A 216 11.07 2.68 18.59
N PRO A 217 10.96 4.04 18.73
CA PRO A 217 9.74 4.66 19.27
C PRO A 217 8.49 4.45 18.42
N ALA A 218 8.61 4.43 17.09
CA ALA A 218 7.51 4.14 16.18
C ALA A 218 7.15 2.63 16.22
N GLU A 219 8.16 1.76 16.20
CA GLU A 219 8.00 0.31 16.32
C GLU A 219 7.29 -0.06 17.63
N GLU A 220 7.70 0.52 18.77
CA GLU A 220 7.06 0.32 20.08
C GLU A 220 5.58 0.74 20.07
N SER A 221 5.26 1.88 19.45
CA SER A 221 3.88 2.39 19.32
C SER A 221 3.01 1.43 18.50
N ILE A 222 3.55 0.93 17.39
CA ILE A 222 2.86 -0.04 16.53
C ILE A 222 2.65 -1.38 17.28
N LEU A 223 3.69 -1.91 17.93
CA LEU A 223 3.64 -3.13 18.72
C LEU A 223 2.66 -3.05 19.91
N ALA A 224 2.45 -1.85 20.46
CA ALA A 224 1.46 -1.64 21.51
C ALA A 224 0.01 -1.64 21.01
N THR A 225 -0.18 -1.41 19.71
CA THR A 225 -1.50 -1.23 19.09
C THR A 225 -1.95 -2.48 18.33
N PHE A 226 -1.04 -3.12 17.60
CA PHE A 226 -1.33 -4.23 16.70
C PHE A 226 -0.68 -5.53 17.17
N SER A 227 -1.33 -6.64 16.90
CA SER A 227 -0.82 -7.98 17.24
C SER A 227 0.27 -8.44 16.28
N ALA A 228 1.10 -9.39 16.71
CA ALA A 228 2.11 -10.00 15.84
C ALA A 228 1.50 -10.73 14.63
N ASP A 229 0.26 -11.23 14.73
CA ASP A 229 -0.42 -11.86 13.58
C ASP A 229 -0.80 -10.83 12.51
N GLU A 230 -1.15 -9.60 12.91
CA GLU A 230 -1.41 -8.51 11.97
C GLU A 230 -0.13 -7.99 11.32
N LEU A 231 1.00 -7.99 12.05
CA LEU A 231 2.29 -7.47 11.59
C LEU A 231 3.07 -8.46 10.73
N GLY A 232 2.81 -9.76 10.83
CA GLY A 232 3.53 -10.79 10.08
C GLY A 232 3.65 -10.46 8.59
N SER A 233 4.90 -10.49 8.04
CA SER A 233 5.17 -10.13 6.63
C SER A 233 6.36 -10.92 6.09
N MET A 234 6.26 -11.39 4.84
CA MET A 234 7.31 -12.18 4.20
C MET A 234 8.53 -11.34 3.85
N LEU A 235 8.32 -10.18 3.24
CA LEU A 235 9.36 -9.24 2.87
C LEU A 235 9.34 -8.06 3.85
N LEU A 236 10.50 -7.66 4.34
CA LEU A 236 10.69 -6.47 5.16
C LEU A 236 11.68 -5.52 4.47
N LYS A 237 11.23 -4.32 4.11
CA LYS A 237 12.14 -3.20 3.89
C LYS A 237 12.62 -2.74 5.25
N MET A 238 13.90 -2.91 5.52
CA MET A 238 14.51 -2.56 6.81
C MET A 238 14.42 -1.05 7.08
N GLY A 239 14.01 -0.71 8.29
CA GLY A 239 13.84 0.69 8.67
C GLY A 239 15.15 1.47 8.66
N HIS A 240 15.06 2.75 8.32
CA HIS A 240 16.13 3.74 8.40
C HIS A 240 17.43 3.24 7.77
N HIS A 241 17.34 2.68 6.56
CA HIS A 241 18.47 2.19 5.76
C HIS A 241 19.36 1.15 6.49
N GLY A 242 18.78 0.41 7.44
CA GLY A 242 19.54 -0.51 8.31
C GLY A 242 20.28 0.20 9.44
N SER A 243 19.76 1.32 9.93
CA SER A 243 20.25 1.99 11.14
C SER A 243 20.03 1.12 12.37
N LYS A 244 20.97 1.21 13.33
CA LYS A 244 20.85 0.54 14.63
C LYS A 244 19.67 1.02 15.48
N THR A 245 19.11 2.18 15.16
CA THR A 245 17.97 2.78 15.86
C THR A 245 16.63 2.17 15.48
N SER A 246 16.62 1.31 14.44
CA SER A 246 15.41 0.65 13.91
C SER A 246 15.57 -0.86 13.81
N SER A 247 14.51 -1.53 13.40
CA SER A 247 14.42 -2.99 13.25
C SER A 247 14.83 -3.71 14.53
N THR A 248 14.18 -3.35 15.64
CA THR A 248 14.45 -3.90 16.98
C THR A 248 14.16 -5.40 17.05
N ASP A 249 14.71 -6.09 18.05
CA ASP A 249 14.42 -7.51 18.27
C ASP A 249 12.92 -7.77 18.45
N ALA A 250 12.19 -6.87 19.12
CA ALA A 250 10.76 -6.96 19.32
C ALA A 250 9.98 -6.82 18.00
N TRP A 251 10.40 -5.86 17.15
CA TRP A 251 9.84 -5.65 15.83
C TRP A 251 10.03 -6.88 14.94
N LEU A 252 11.27 -7.37 14.83
CA LEU A 252 11.59 -8.54 14.03
C LEU A 252 10.88 -9.80 14.51
N ALA A 253 10.71 -9.97 15.83
CA ALA A 253 9.96 -11.08 16.39
C ALA A 253 8.46 -11.03 16.07
N ALA A 254 7.89 -9.85 15.85
CA ALA A 254 6.50 -9.66 15.42
C ALA A 254 6.34 -9.82 13.91
N VAL A 255 7.18 -9.17 13.11
CA VAL A 255 7.10 -9.22 11.64
C VAL A 255 7.51 -10.57 11.07
N LYS A 256 8.53 -11.23 11.62
CA LYS A 256 9.05 -12.55 11.20
C LYS A 256 9.34 -12.65 9.71
N PRO A 257 10.12 -11.73 9.13
CA PRO A 257 10.37 -11.73 7.70
C PRO A 257 11.19 -12.95 7.28
N THR A 258 11.05 -13.35 6.02
CA THR A 258 11.87 -14.36 5.34
C THR A 258 12.81 -13.73 4.31
N ILE A 259 12.56 -12.47 3.96
CA ILE A 259 13.35 -11.65 3.04
C ILE A 259 13.54 -10.28 3.68
N ALA A 260 14.76 -9.75 3.64
CA ALA A 260 15.07 -8.39 4.06
C ALA A 260 15.66 -7.60 2.88
N VAL A 261 15.16 -6.37 2.68
CA VAL A 261 15.70 -5.41 1.72
C VAL A 261 16.21 -4.19 2.47
N ILE A 262 17.37 -3.70 2.10
CA ILE A 262 18.00 -2.52 2.67
C ILE A 262 18.34 -1.56 1.54
N SER A 263 17.65 -0.42 1.48
CA SER A 263 18.02 0.68 0.62
C SER A 263 19.05 1.54 1.33
N CYS A 264 20.26 1.62 0.81
CA CYS A 264 21.32 2.45 1.36
C CYS A 264 22.38 2.74 0.29
N GLY A 265 23.07 3.85 0.43
CA GLY A 265 24.11 4.24 -0.52
C GLY A 265 25.42 3.54 -0.28
N LYS A 266 26.15 3.25 -1.35
CA LYS A 266 27.52 2.74 -1.26
C LYS A 266 28.43 3.78 -0.57
N ASP A 267 29.28 3.31 0.35
CA ASP A 267 30.23 4.15 1.10
C ASP A 267 29.54 5.34 1.82
N ASN A 268 28.29 5.17 2.24
CA ASN A 268 27.54 6.24 2.89
C ASN A 268 28.19 6.68 4.21
N LYS A 269 28.06 7.97 4.51
CA LYS A 269 28.71 8.60 5.69
C LYS A 269 28.16 8.15 7.05
N TYR A 270 27.00 7.46 7.04
CA TYR A 270 26.31 6.99 8.25
C TYR A 270 26.77 5.61 8.68
N GLY A 271 27.45 4.86 7.79
CA GLY A 271 27.87 3.49 8.02
C GLY A 271 26.71 2.49 7.95
N HIS A 272 25.65 2.84 7.26
CA HIS A 272 24.51 1.95 7.01
C HIS A 272 24.83 0.91 5.91
N PRO A 273 24.31 -0.32 6.06
CA PRO A 273 23.65 -0.84 7.24
C PRO A 273 24.64 -1.12 8.36
N HIS A 274 24.25 -0.89 9.62
CA HIS A 274 25.08 -1.20 10.76
C HIS A 274 25.22 -2.72 10.95
N ALA A 275 26.44 -3.18 11.28
CA ALA A 275 26.74 -4.61 11.44
C ALA A 275 25.85 -5.29 12.51
N GLU A 276 25.45 -4.56 13.54
CA GLU A 276 24.56 -5.09 14.58
C GLU A 276 23.15 -5.35 14.07
N VAL A 277 22.67 -4.56 13.10
CA VAL A 277 21.35 -4.76 12.46
C VAL A 277 21.40 -5.98 11.54
N LEU A 278 22.48 -6.12 10.76
CA LEU A 278 22.68 -7.33 9.94
C LEU A 278 22.74 -8.59 10.82
N ALA A 279 23.43 -8.54 11.96
CA ALA A 279 23.47 -9.65 12.90
C ALA A 279 22.10 -9.94 13.54
N ARG A 280 21.27 -8.92 13.75
CA ARG A 280 19.92 -9.03 14.32
C ARG A 280 18.93 -9.67 13.34
N ILE A 281 18.99 -9.31 12.05
CA ILE A 281 18.08 -9.84 11.04
C ILE A 281 18.46 -11.24 10.53
N ALA A 282 19.75 -11.58 10.51
CA ALA A 282 20.24 -12.84 9.94
C ALA A 282 19.56 -14.12 10.49
N PRO A 283 19.19 -14.23 11.78
CA PRO A 283 18.45 -15.41 12.27
C PRO A 283 17.07 -15.64 11.64
N TYR A 284 16.46 -14.59 11.09
CA TYR A 284 15.12 -14.64 10.45
C TYR A 284 15.22 -15.00 8.98
N VAL A 285 16.13 -14.36 8.26
CA VAL A 285 16.17 -14.40 6.78
C VAL A 285 17.34 -15.24 6.21
N GLY A 286 18.29 -15.63 7.03
CA GLY A 286 19.49 -16.32 6.58
C GLY A 286 20.31 -15.48 5.60
N GLU A 287 20.48 -15.97 4.38
CA GLU A 287 21.19 -15.28 3.29
C GLU A 287 20.29 -14.34 2.47
N ASN A 288 18.97 -14.32 2.72
CA ASN A 288 18.01 -13.50 1.98
C ASN A 288 18.04 -12.03 2.44
N ILE A 289 19.22 -11.43 2.44
CA ILE A 289 19.43 -10.00 2.70
C ILE A 289 19.91 -9.38 1.38
N TYR A 290 19.10 -8.45 0.86
CA TYR A 290 19.34 -7.77 -0.39
C TYR A 290 19.61 -6.30 -0.11
N ARG A 291 20.71 -5.75 -0.67
CA ARG A 291 21.17 -4.39 -0.37
C ARG A 291 21.42 -3.62 -1.65
N THR A 292 20.89 -2.40 -1.75
CA THR A 292 21.07 -1.58 -2.96
C THR A 292 22.51 -1.13 -3.15
N ASP A 293 23.29 -0.92 -2.08
CA ASP A 293 24.70 -0.56 -2.17
C ASP A 293 25.63 -1.67 -2.70
N GLU A 294 25.12 -2.91 -2.75
CA GLU A 294 25.85 -4.08 -3.27
C GLU A 294 25.30 -4.54 -4.62
N LEU A 295 23.98 -4.46 -4.83
CA LEU A 295 23.29 -5.08 -5.97
C LEU A 295 22.75 -4.04 -6.98
N GLY A 296 22.77 -2.73 -6.65
CA GLY A 296 22.01 -1.75 -7.40
C GLY A 296 20.51 -1.87 -7.11
N SER A 297 19.67 -1.53 -8.06
CA SER A 297 18.20 -1.69 -7.88
C SER A 297 17.82 -3.16 -7.77
N ILE A 298 16.92 -3.47 -6.83
CA ILE A 298 16.49 -4.82 -6.47
C ILE A 298 15.05 -5.01 -6.88
N ILE A 299 14.75 -6.10 -7.61
CA ILE A 299 13.40 -6.37 -8.08
C ILE A 299 12.92 -7.70 -7.50
N PHE A 300 11.74 -7.68 -6.90
CA PHE A 300 10.97 -8.86 -6.54
C PHE A 300 9.68 -8.91 -7.32
N VAL A 301 9.33 -10.08 -7.83
CA VAL A 301 8.05 -10.33 -8.49
C VAL A 301 7.26 -11.33 -7.67
N THR A 302 5.94 -11.16 -7.61
CA THR A 302 5.04 -12.11 -6.98
C THR A 302 3.75 -12.28 -7.77
N ASP A 303 3.30 -13.52 -7.87
CA ASP A 303 1.98 -13.92 -8.39
C ASP A 303 0.91 -14.04 -7.28
N GLY A 304 1.27 -13.69 -6.05
CA GLY A 304 0.45 -13.80 -4.85
C GLY A 304 0.76 -15.02 -3.98
N ASP A 305 1.65 -15.92 -4.39
CA ASP A 305 2.02 -17.11 -3.59
C ASP A 305 3.42 -16.99 -2.99
N ALA A 306 4.39 -16.44 -3.72
CA ALA A 306 5.77 -16.26 -3.24
C ALA A 306 6.44 -15.05 -3.89
N PHE A 307 7.48 -14.50 -3.22
CA PHE A 307 8.38 -13.52 -3.84
C PHE A 307 9.51 -14.24 -4.58
N ILE A 308 9.78 -13.80 -5.80
CA ILE A 308 10.88 -14.28 -6.65
C ILE A 308 11.79 -13.08 -6.94
N TYR A 309 13.05 -13.19 -6.51
CA TYR A 309 14.08 -12.20 -6.85
C TYR A 309 14.42 -12.29 -8.33
N GLN A 310 14.50 -11.15 -8.99
CA GLN A 310 14.94 -11.01 -10.37
C GLN A 310 16.39 -10.55 -10.38
N ASP A 311 17.29 -11.39 -10.92
CA ASP A 311 18.74 -11.14 -10.97
C ASP A 311 19.13 -10.26 -12.18
#